data_dd8ee13f18e55fd15a6c2f2baa2374da
#
_entry.id   dd8ee13f18e55fd15a6c2f2baa2374da
#
_cell.length_a   1.000
_cell.length_b   1.000
_cell.length_c   1.000
_cell.angle_alpha   90.00
_cell.angle_beta   90.00
_cell.angle_gamma   90.00
#
_symmetry.space_group_name_H-M   'P 1'
#
loop_
_entity.id
_entity.type
_entity.pdbx_description
1 polymer ?
#
loop_
_entity_poly.entity_id
_entity_poly.type
_entity_poly.pdbx_seq_one_letter_code
_entity_poly.pdbx_strand_id
1 'polypeptide(L)'
;MNRVLTRILTQTSIRHVHTEIVNPDFFQRALQRFPKKCDLAFAYGSGVFQQDGNVSKSNMTDFIIVVNNSEEWHAENLELNPKDYSGVMSMLGPKIISEVQDKFGAKCYFNTLIPFEDGLIKYGVINR
;
A
#
# COMPACT_ATOMS: atom_id res chain seq x y z
N MET A 1 17.11 15.39 -2.22
CA MET A 1 17.28 13.93 -2.06
C MET A 1 16.40 13.50 -0.88
N ASN A 2 15.12 13.21 -1.15
CA ASN A 2 14.19 12.83 -0.09
C ASN A 2 14.41 11.36 0.24
N ARG A 3 14.97 11.10 1.41
CA ARG A 3 15.02 9.74 1.97
C ARG A 3 13.59 9.36 2.37
N VAL A 4 12.97 8.49 1.60
CA VAL A 4 11.79 7.76 2.06
C VAL A 4 12.27 6.87 3.20
N LEU A 5 11.95 7.27 4.43
CA LEU A 5 12.16 6.44 5.61
C LEU A 5 11.08 5.37 5.60
N THR A 6 11.43 4.19 5.10
CA THR A 6 10.60 3.00 5.27
C THR A 6 10.62 2.63 6.76
N ARG A 7 9.68 3.17 7.53
CA ARG A 7 9.47 2.73 8.90
C ARG A 7 8.55 1.51 8.87
N ILE A 8 9.12 0.37 9.12
CA ILE A 8 8.35 -0.85 9.40
C ILE A 8 7.92 -0.76 10.87
N LEU A 9 6.64 -0.44 11.08
CA LEU A 9 6.06 -0.45 12.43
C LEU A 9 5.67 -1.89 12.78
N THR A 10 6.42 -2.48 13.68
CA THR A 10 6.06 -3.75 14.32
C THR A 10 5.09 -3.47 15.45
N GLN A 11 3.90 -4.04 15.39
CA GLN A 11 2.98 -4.05 16.54
C GLN A 11 3.50 -5.08 17.55
N THR A 12 4.10 -4.58 18.61
CA THR A 12 4.70 -5.43 19.66
C THR A 12 3.60 -5.92 20.60
N SER A 13 3.13 -7.13 20.43
CA SER A 13 2.54 -7.90 21.52
C SER A 13 3.65 -8.72 22.15
N ILE A 14 3.79 -8.58 23.47
CA ILE A 14 4.85 -9.14 24.30
C ILE A 14 4.81 -10.67 24.27
N ARG A 15 5.54 -11.27 23.34
CA ARG A 15 6.13 -12.61 23.39
C ARG A 15 7.26 -12.62 22.37
N HIS A 16 8.41 -13.17 22.71
CA HIS A 16 9.56 -13.31 21.83
C HIS A 16 9.16 -14.04 20.55
N VAL A 17 8.74 -13.27 19.56
CA VAL A 17 8.57 -13.73 18.19
C VAL A 17 9.73 -13.14 17.41
N HIS A 18 10.65 -13.98 16.97
CA HIS A 18 11.60 -13.62 15.94
C HIS A 18 10.79 -13.32 14.67
N THR A 19 10.53 -12.06 14.43
CA THR A 19 9.82 -11.62 13.24
C THR A 19 10.86 -11.25 12.19
N GLU A 20 11.19 -12.17 11.31
CA GLU A 20 12.01 -11.86 10.14
C GLU A 20 11.16 -11.15 9.10
N ILE A 21 11.67 -10.02 8.59
CA ILE A 21 11.07 -9.35 7.43
C ILE A 21 11.35 -10.23 6.22
N VAL A 22 10.31 -10.80 5.65
CA VAL A 22 10.41 -11.86 4.65
C VAL A 22 11.13 -11.43 3.37
N ASN A 23 11.10 -10.15 2.99
CA ASN A 23 11.87 -9.64 1.84
C ASN A 23 11.90 -8.11 1.78
N PRO A 24 12.92 -7.43 2.33
CA PRO A 24 13.02 -5.97 2.26
C PRO A 24 13.12 -5.45 0.82
N ASP A 25 13.69 -6.21 -0.09
CA ASP A 25 13.82 -5.83 -1.50
C ASP A 25 12.47 -5.83 -2.22
N PHE A 26 11.56 -6.73 -1.85
CA PHE A 26 10.19 -6.74 -2.36
C PHE A 26 9.47 -5.42 -2.07
N PHE A 27 9.59 -4.91 -0.85
CA PHE A 27 8.97 -3.64 -0.47
C PHE A 27 9.54 -2.47 -1.26
N GLN A 28 10.84 -2.45 -1.46
CA GLN A 28 11.51 -1.42 -2.27
C GLN A 28 10.98 -1.45 -3.71
N ARG A 29 10.88 -2.61 -4.31
CA ARG A 29 10.37 -2.76 -5.68
C ARG A 29 8.88 -2.39 -5.78
N ALA A 30 8.06 -2.80 -4.81
CA ALA A 30 6.65 -2.43 -4.78
C ALA A 30 6.45 -0.91 -4.67
N LEU A 31 7.25 -0.24 -3.83
CA LEU A 31 7.18 1.22 -3.68
C LEU A 31 7.63 1.98 -4.94
N GLN A 32 8.51 1.40 -5.74
CA GLN A 32 8.98 2.03 -6.99
C GLN A 32 7.89 2.16 -8.05
N ARG A 33 6.81 1.37 -7.98
CA ARG A 33 5.70 1.47 -8.94
C ARG A 33 4.75 2.64 -8.66
N PHE A 34 4.80 3.21 -7.45
CA PHE A 34 3.90 4.27 -7.02
C PHE A 34 4.46 5.68 -7.27
N PRO A 35 3.59 6.71 -7.28
CA PRO A 35 4.02 8.09 -7.28
C PRO A 35 5.02 8.36 -6.15
N LYS A 36 6.06 9.12 -6.46
CA LYS A 36 7.16 9.38 -5.50
C LYS A 36 6.79 10.35 -4.39
N LYS A 37 5.70 11.09 -4.55
CA LYS A 37 5.22 12.07 -3.56
C LYS A 37 4.45 11.35 -2.46
N CYS A 38 5.14 10.64 -1.59
CA CYS A 38 4.56 10.09 -0.36
C CYS A 38 5.40 10.51 0.85
N ASP A 39 4.73 10.78 1.97
CA ASP A 39 5.38 11.17 3.22
C ASP A 39 5.86 9.94 4.00
N LEU A 40 5.08 8.86 3.94
CA LEU A 40 5.35 7.60 4.61
C LEU A 40 4.69 6.47 3.84
N ALA A 41 5.35 5.33 3.76
CA ALA A 41 4.75 4.08 3.33
C ALA A 41 5.18 2.95 4.27
N PHE A 42 4.26 2.07 4.60
CA PHE A 42 4.55 0.88 5.39
C PHE A 42 3.71 -0.30 4.95
N ALA A 43 4.26 -1.49 5.16
CA ALA A 43 3.56 -2.73 4.91
C ALA A 43 3.13 -3.38 6.22
N TYR A 44 2.02 -4.11 6.19
CA TYR A 44 1.47 -4.79 7.36
C TYR A 44 0.80 -6.11 6.97
N GLY A 45 0.41 -6.89 7.98
CA GLY A 45 -0.31 -8.13 7.77
C GLY A 45 0.58 -9.37 7.61
N SER A 46 -0.05 -10.51 7.35
CA SER A 46 0.59 -11.83 7.29
C SER A 46 1.53 -12.02 6.11
N GLY A 47 1.37 -11.24 5.05
CA GLY A 47 2.28 -11.24 3.90
C GLY A 47 3.66 -10.65 4.19
N VAL A 48 3.79 -9.90 5.30
CA VAL A 48 5.04 -9.24 5.72
C VAL A 48 5.82 -10.07 6.72
N PHE A 49 5.10 -10.83 7.55
CA PHE A 49 5.66 -11.57 8.66
C PHE A 49 5.36 -13.05 8.51
N GLN A 50 6.40 -13.86 8.45
CA GLN A 50 6.26 -15.31 8.50
C GLN A 50 5.87 -15.73 9.92
N GLN A 51 4.68 -16.29 10.07
CA GLN A 51 4.30 -16.98 11.31
C GLN A 51 4.75 -18.42 11.19
N ASP A 52 5.46 -18.91 12.21
CA ASP A 52 5.90 -20.31 12.28
C ASP A 52 4.72 -21.27 12.04
N GLY A 53 4.79 -22.06 10.99
CA GLY A 53 3.95 -23.23 10.77
C GLY A 53 2.88 -23.15 9.69
N ASN A 54 2.61 -22.02 9.03
CA ASN A 54 1.66 -21.96 7.93
C ASN A 54 2.21 -21.23 6.68
N VAL A 55 2.69 -22.00 5.73
CA VAL A 55 2.98 -21.51 4.37
C VAL A 55 1.64 -21.42 3.62
N SER A 56 0.88 -20.37 3.85
CA SER A 56 -0.27 -20.06 3.02
C SER A 56 0.21 -19.47 1.70
N LYS A 57 -0.04 -20.16 0.60
CA LYS A 57 0.34 -19.77 -0.78
C LYS A 57 -0.38 -18.54 -1.34
N SER A 58 -1.21 -17.86 -0.56
CA SER A 58 -1.96 -16.67 -1.00
C SER A 58 -1.70 -15.46 -0.11
N ASN A 59 -0.45 -15.16 0.16
CA ASN A 59 -0.11 -14.00 0.99
C ASN A 59 -0.23 -12.73 0.15
N MET A 60 -1.35 -12.04 0.33
CA MET A 60 -1.48 -10.67 -0.14
C MET A 60 -0.73 -9.75 0.82
N THR A 61 0.16 -8.94 0.29
CA THR A 61 0.88 -7.94 1.07
C THR A 61 0.10 -6.64 1.10
N ASP A 62 -0.19 -6.14 2.28
CA ASP A 62 -0.94 -4.92 2.50
C ASP A 62 -0.01 -3.73 2.75
N PHE A 63 -0.24 -2.62 2.04
CA PHE A 63 0.49 -1.36 2.20
C PHE A 63 -0.45 -0.24 2.62
N ILE A 64 0.08 0.69 3.41
CA ILE A 64 -0.51 2.01 3.60
C ILE A 64 0.48 3.07 3.10
N ILE A 65 -0.03 3.99 2.32
CA ILE A 65 0.72 5.10 1.72
C ILE A 65 0.11 6.40 2.25
N VAL A 66 0.90 7.14 3.01
CA VAL A 66 0.50 8.45 3.56
C VAL A 66 0.98 9.53 2.61
N VAL A 67 0.08 10.39 2.18
CA VAL A 67 0.34 11.46 1.22
C VAL A 67 -0.12 12.81 1.75
N ASN A 68 0.45 13.88 1.24
CA ASN A 68 0.03 15.23 1.59
C ASN A 68 -1.20 15.71 0.80
N ASN A 69 -1.38 15.21 -0.42
CA ASN A 69 -2.51 15.53 -1.30
C ASN A 69 -2.92 14.29 -2.08
N SER A 70 -4.02 13.66 -1.65
CA SER A 70 -4.48 12.41 -2.27
C SER A 70 -5.02 12.63 -3.69
N GLU A 71 -5.59 13.78 -4.01
CA GLU A 71 -6.07 14.07 -5.37
C GLU A 71 -4.90 14.08 -6.37
N GLU A 72 -3.82 14.80 -6.06
CA GLU A 72 -2.62 14.82 -6.90
C GLU A 72 -1.99 13.43 -7.00
N TRP A 73 -1.92 12.73 -5.87
CA TRP A 73 -1.34 11.40 -5.83
C TRP A 73 -2.15 10.41 -6.67
N HIS A 74 -3.47 10.41 -6.56
CA HIS A 74 -4.34 9.56 -7.39
C HIS A 74 -4.28 9.94 -8.87
N ALA A 75 -4.14 11.22 -9.21
CA ALA A 75 -3.96 11.66 -10.58
C ALA A 75 -2.70 11.04 -11.20
N GLU A 76 -1.57 11.14 -10.51
CA GLU A 76 -0.30 10.55 -10.96
C GLU A 76 -0.38 9.00 -10.98
N ASN A 77 -1.00 8.40 -9.98
CA ASN A 77 -1.13 6.94 -9.91
C ASN A 77 -2.07 6.37 -10.98
N LEU A 78 -3.11 7.08 -11.37
CA LEU A 78 -3.97 6.72 -12.50
C LEU A 78 -3.21 6.69 -13.83
N GLU A 79 -2.23 7.58 -14.00
CA GLU A 79 -1.36 7.58 -15.19
C GLU A 79 -0.37 6.40 -15.15
N LEU A 80 0.23 6.14 -14.00
CA LEU A 80 1.24 5.08 -13.83
C LEU A 80 0.60 3.68 -13.79
N ASN A 81 -0.51 3.55 -13.08
CA ASN A 81 -1.15 2.28 -12.74
C ASN A 81 -2.68 2.32 -12.98
N PRO A 82 -3.15 2.58 -14.20
CA PRO A 82 -4.59 2.74 -14.48
C PRO A 82 -5.40 1.48 -14.17
N LYS A 83 -4.79 0.31 -14.27
CA LYS A 83 -5.45 -0.99 -14.03
C LYS A 83 -5.69 -1.31 -12.56
N ASP A 84 -5.07 -0.55 -11.65
CA ASP A 84 -5.25 -0.73 -10.21
C ASP A 84 -6.63 -0.22 -9.75
N TYR A 85 -7.23 0.67 -10.52
CA TYR A 85 -8.53 1.25 -10.23
C TYR A 85 -9.65 0.51 -10.98
N SER A 86 -10.84 0.48 -10.38
CA SER A 86 -12.01 0.03 -11.12
C SER A 86 -12.29 0.95 -12.32
N GLY A 87 -12.84 0.40 -13.39
CA GLY A 87 -13.15 1.20 -14.59
C GLY A 87 -14.03 2.42 -14.29
N VAL A 88 -14.98 2.28 -13.37
CA VAL A 88 -15.83 3.39 -12.92
C VAL A 88 -15.02 4.47 -12.22
N MET A 89 -14.16 4.11 -11.29
CA MET A 89 -13.34 5.09 -10.55
C MET A 89 -12.30 5.75 -11.44
N SER A 90 -11.71 5.02 -12.38
CA SER A 90 -10.83 5.61 -13.40
C SER A 90 -11.56 6.65 -14.26
N MET A 91 -12.80 6.38 -14.62
CA MET A 91 -13.62 7.31 -15.42
C MET A 91 -14.04 8.55 -14.61
N LEU A 92 -14.35 8.39 -13.33
CA LEU A 92 -14.74 9.50 -12.45
C LEU A 92 -13.57 10.41 -12.07
N GLY A 93 -12.36 9.89 -12.12
CA GLY A 93 -11.14 10.65 -11.97
C GLY A 93 -10.66 10.91 -10.53
N PRO A 94 -9.49 11.52 -10.37
CA PRO A 94 -8.78 11.61 -9.09
C PRO A 94 -9.51 12.43 -8.03
N LYS A 95 -10.25 13.46 -8.44
CA LYS A 95 -11.04 14.29 -7.52
C LYS A 95 -12.12 13.47 -6.82
N ILE A 96 -12.88 12.67 -7.58
CA ILE A 96 -13.94 11.82 -7.01
C ILE A 96 -13.33 10.72 -6.15
N ILE A 97 -12.22 10.13 -6.56
CA ILE A 97 -11.49 9.14 -5.77
C ILE A 97 -11.11 9.72 -4.40
N SER A 98 -10.53 10.93 -4.39
CA SER A 98 -10.16 11.63 -3.15
C SER A 98 -11.38 11.97 -2.29
N GLU A 99 -12.48 12.40 -2.89
CA GLU A 99 -13.73 12.67 -2.16
C GLU A 99 -14.34 11.39 -1.55
N VAL A 100 -14.33 10.28 -2.28
CA VAL A 100 -14.77 8.98 -1.78
C VAL A 100 -13.90 8.54 -0.61
N GLN A 101 -12.58 8.68 -0.73
CA GLN A 101 -11.64 8.42 0.35
C GLN A 101 -12.02 9.18 1.62
N ASP A 102 -12.24 10.49 1.51
CA ASP A 102 -12.43 11.37 2.65
C ASP A 102 -13.83 11.26 3.28
N LYS A 103 -14.85 11.02 2.48
CA LYS A 103 -16.25 11.02 2.94
C LYS A 103 -16.78 9.63 3.28
N PHE A 104 -16.39 8.61 2.52
CA PHE A 104 -16.98 7.27 2.62
C PHE A 104 -15.97 6.18 2.98
N GLY A 105 -14.68 6.34 2.65
CA GLY A 105 -13.64 5.35 2.83
C GLY A 105 -12.94 5.38 4.18
N ALA A 106 -13.52 5.96 5.22
CA ALA A 106 -12.88 6.12 6.54
C ALA A 106 -11.50 6.81 6.45
N LYS A 107 -11.34 7.76 5.54
CA LYS A 107 -10.11 8.48 5.23
C LYS A 107 -9.06 7.65 4.49
N CYS A 108 -9.40 6.44 4.05
CA CYS A 108 -8.50 5.57 3.33
C CYS A 108 -9.17 5.07 2.04
N TYR A 109 -8.45 5.15 0.92
CA TYR A 109 -8.87 4.55 -0.34
C TYR A 109 -8.02 3.32 -0.65
N PHE A 110 -8.64 2.16 -0.81
CA PHE A 110 -7.94 0.91 -1.08
C PHE A 110 -8.07 0.46 -2.53
N ASN A 111 -6.93 0.13 -3.14
CA ASN A 111 -6.85 -0.71 -4.33
C ASN A 111 -6.43 -2.12 -3.91
N THR A 112 -7.23 -3.12 -4.29
CA THR A 112 -7.08 -4.50 -3.83
C THR A 112 -6.83 -5.45 -4.98
N LEU A 113 -6.26 -6.64 -4.65
CA LEU A 113 -6.02 -7.71 -5.62
C LEU A 113 -5.14 -7.28 -6.80
N ILE A 114 -4.14 -6.45 -6.55
CA ILE A 114 -3.24 -5.95 -7.57
C ILE A 114 -2.13 -6.97 -7.80
N PRO A 115 -2.00 -7.54 -9.02
CA PRO A 115 -0.91 -8.44 -9.34
C PRO A 115 0.44 -7.74 -9.23
N PHE A 116 1.34 -8.32 -8.47
CA PHE A 116 2.70 -7.82 -8.35
C PHE A 116 3.67 -8.98 -8.14
N GLU A 117 4.63 -9.15 -9.06
CA GLU A 117 5.52 -10.30 -9.12
C GLU A 117 4.73 -11.63 -9.09
N ASP A 118 5.06 -12.55 -8.20
CA ASP A 118 4.40 -13.86 -8.07
C ASP A 118 3.21 -13.85 -7.10
N GLY A 119 2.74 -12.66 -6.69
CA GLY A 119 1.70 -12.53 -5.68
C GLY A 119 0.71 -11.40 -5.95
N LEU A 120 0.03 -11.02 -4.90
CA LEU A 120 -0.93 -9.92 -4.89
C LEU A 120 -0.53 -8.87 -3.85
N ILE A 121 -0.80 -7.62 -4.16
CA ILE A 121 -0.72 -6.54 -3.18
C ILE A 121 -2.07 -5.84 -3.03
N LYS A 122 -2.27 -5.25 -1.88
CA LYS A 122 -3.32 -4.28 -1.59
C LYS A 122 -2.68 -3.02 -1.03
N TYR A 123 -3.12 -1.87 -1.46
CA TYR A 123 -2.62 -0.64 -0.88
C TYR A 123 -3.72 0.37 -0.59
N GLY A 124 -3.62 0.98 0.56
CA GLY A 124 -4.49 2.06 1.01
C GLY A 124 -3.77 3.40 0.96
N VAL A 125 -4.47 4.43 0.52
CA VAL A 125 -3.96 5.80 0.45
C VAL A 125 -4.70 6.65 1.48
N ILE A 126 -3.96 7.38 2.29
CA ILE A 126 -4.50 8.31 3.29
C ILE A 126 -3.84 9.67 3.20
N ASN A 127 -4.61 10.74 3.43
CA ASN A 127 -4.07 12.08 3.64
C ASN A 127 -3.43 12.17 5.04
N ARG A 128 -2.35 12.95 5.12
CA ARG A 128 -1.72 13.28 6.38
C ARG A 128 -2.63 14.18 7.22
#